data_ad778bf7d2ae6983d078390d09c1f260
#
_entry.id   ad778bf7d2ae6983d078390d09c1f260
#
_cell.length_a   1.000
_cell.length_b   1.000
_cell.length_c   1.000
_cell.angle_alpha   90.00
_cell.angle_beta   90.00
_cell.angle_gamma   90.00
#
_symmetry.space_group_name_H-M   'P 1'
#
loop_
_entity.id
_entity.type
_entity.pdbx_description
1 polymer ?
#
loop_
_entity_poly.entity_id
_entity_poly.type
_entity_poly.pdbx_seq_one_letter_code
_entity_poly.pdbx_strand_id
1 'polypeptide(L)'
;MKRILNVNVIDIVPFSAGLIFVRSEKTTDGVNRVSFFSYDAHSSEITTVTKSVYLLNKFGMAYEKISEKLGDYITCDTVKLPNHHTIVIYPTGEMGHFDDKGKIVKTGDLYYNNAPARDVAFDGNSIWSVVPQRNAVIRYSISAQKIIMRIGGDDNTAFNMPISVSYYTDGVFVCNKASCEIRKIDIDTLNVTDYLEFSEPVNKYFRFKDIEIVVLDSGIYEL
;
A
#
# COMPACT_ATOMS: atom_id res chain seq x y z
N MET A 1 -8.15 4.46 -20.58
CA MET A 1 -6.91 4.31 -19.79
C MET A 1 -5.71 4.76 -20.60
N LYS A 2 -4.90 5.64 -20.05
CA LYS A 2 -3.62 6.08 -20.63
C LYS A 2 -2.49 5.32 -19.93
N ARG A 3 -1.65 4.61 -20.69
CA ARG A 3 -0.52 3.88 -20.11
C ARG A 3 0.58 4.84 -19.70
N ILE A 4 0.97 4.81 -18.42
CA ILE A 4 2.06 5.60 -17.86
C ILE A 4 3.39 4.86 -18.01
N LEU A 5 3.41 3.58 -17.64
CA LEU A 5 4.63 2.78 -17.60
C LEU A 5 4.36 1.32 -17.97
N ASN A 6 5.33 0.73 -18.67
CA ASN A 6 5.42 -0.72 -18.89
C ASN A 6 6.29 -1.33 -17.78
N VAL A 7 5.87 -2.43 -17.16
CA VAL A 7 6.29 -2.79 -15.79
C VAL A 7 7.54 -3.63 -15.65
N ASN A 8 8.23 -3.34 -14.58
CA ASN A 8 8.86 -4.23 -13.56
C ASN A 8 9.01 -3.40 -12.26
N VAL A 9 7.87 -2.98 -11.70
CA VAL A 9 7.84 -2.21 -10.47
C VAL A 9 7.79 -3.18 -9.31
N ILE A 10 8.71 -3.02 -8.34
CA ILE A 10 8.80 -3.87 -7.14
C ILE A 10 8.24 -3.19 -5.90
N ASP A 11 8.08 -1.86 -5.94
CA ASP A 11 7.33 -1.10 -4.94
C ASP A 11 6.81 0.20 -5.56
N ILE A 12 5.70 0.69 -5.02
CA ILE A 12 5.05 1.92 -5.45
C ILE A 12 4.38 2.60 -4.26
N VAL A 13 4.68 3.88 -4.08
CA VAL A 13 4.17 4.68 -2.96
C VAL A 13 3.63 6.02 -3.46
N PRO A 14 2.59 6.58 -2.84
CA PRO A 14 2.09 7.92 -3.19
C PRO A 14 3.13 8.98 -2.85
N PHE A 15 3.27 9.99 -3.71
CA PHE A 15 4.23 11.08 -3.55
C PHE A 15 3.66 12.39 -4.10
N SER A 16 3.45 13.38 -3.24
CA SER A 16 2.89 14.69 -3.65
C SER A 16 1.60 14.51 -4.48
N ALA A 17 1.60 14.98 -5.73
CA ALA A 17 0.50 14.83 -6.68
C ALA A 17 0.70 13.64 -7.64
N GLY A 18 1.42 12.61 -7.22
CA GLY A 18 1.74 11.46 -8.06
C GLY A 18 2.33 10.30 -7.27
N LEU A 19 3.30 9.62 -7.84
CA LEU A 19 3.85 8.36 -7.33
C LEU A 19 5.38 8.38 -7.31
N ILE A 20 5.99 7.66 -6.37
CA ILE A 20 7.34 7.12 -6.53
C ILE A 20 7.19 5.62 -6.79
N PHE A 21 7.90 5.12 -7.80
CA PHE A 21 7.98 3.69 -8.07
C PHE A 21 9.43 3.22 -8.13
N VAL A 22 9.63 1.98 -7.70
CA VAL A 22 10.93 1.33 -7.60
C VAL A 22 11.00 0.22 -8.64
N ARG A 23 12.00 0.26 -9.50
CA ARG A 23 12.24 -0.77 -10.51
C ARG A 23 13.47 -1.59 -10.16
N SER A 24 13.40 -2.89 -10.45
CA SER A 24 14.54 -3.79 -10.42
C SER A 24 14.86 -4.25 -11.83
N GLU A 25 16.10 -4.05 -12.24
CA GLU A 25 16.59 -4.48 -13.56
C GLU A 25 17.83 -5.36 -13.38
N LYS A 26 17.90 -6.46 -14.12
CA LYS A 26 19.13 -7.25 -14.23
C LYS A 26 20.07 -6.55 -15.20
N THR A 27 21.25 -6.21 -14.72
CA THR A 27 22.31 -5.70 -15.56
C THR A 27 22.95 -6.83 -16.38
N THR A 28 23.73 -6.50 -17.41
CA THR A 28 24.38 -7.47 -18.30
C THR A 28 25.35 -8.41 -17.59
N ASP A 29 25.87 -8.01 -16.43
CA ASP A 29 26.73 -8.79 -15.52
C ASP A 29 25.92 -9.64 -14.51
N GLY A 30 24.59 -9.65 -14.61
CA GLY A 30 23.70 -10.46 -13.77
C GLY A 30 23.37 -9.84 -12.40
N VAL A 31 23.84 -8.63 -12.12
CA VAL A 31 23.55 -7.91 -10.86
C VAL A 31 22.16 -7.26 -10.94
N ASN A 32 21.38 -7.41 -9.89
CA ASN A 32 20.11 -6.67 -9.78
C ASN A 32 20.37 -5.22 -9.37
N ARG A 33 20.02 -4.30 -10.25
CA ARG A 33 20.08 -2.85 -9.99
C ARG A 33 18.70 -2.32 -9.65
N VAL A 34 18.61 -1.58 -8.55
CA VAL A 34 17.36 -0.92 -8.11
C VAL A 34 17.44 0.56 -8.46
N SER A 35 16.41 1.07 -9.13
CA SER A 35 16.29 2.47 -9.55
C SER A 35 14.97 3.05 -9.07
N PHE A 36 14.97 4.35 -8.75
CA PHE A 36 13.85 5.07 -8.17
C PHE A 36 13.41 6.18 -9.11
N PHE A 37 12.10 6.28 -9.33
CA PHE A 37 11.49 7.25 -10.24
C PHE A 37 10.28 7.87 -9.57
N SER A 38 10.01 9.14 -9.87
CA SER A 38 8.75 9.78 -9.57
C SER A 38 7.94 10.01 -10.85
N TYR A 39 6.65 9.91 -10.73
CA TYR A 39 5.67 10.31 -11.74
C TYR A 39 4.80 11.44 -11.16
N ASP A 40 4.73 12.55 -11.86
CA ASP A 40 3.81 13.64 -11.55
C ASP A 40 2.54 13.48 -12.38
N ALA A 41 1.40 13.35 -11.70
CA ALA A 41 0.12 13.07 -12.34
C ALA A 41 -0.43 14.27 -13.16
N HIS A 42 -0.04 15.50 -12.84
CA HIS A 42 -0.51 16.67 -13.57
C HIS A 42 0.30 16.94 -14.83
N SER A 43 1.63 16.85 -14.74
CA SER A 43 2.51 17.06 -15.91
C SER A 43 2.71 15.80 -16.76
N SER A 44 2.36 14.62 -16.24
CA SER A 44 2.67 13.30 -16.82
C SER A 44 4.17 13.06 -16.99
N GLU A 45 5.01 13.73 -16.22
CA GLU A 45 6.46 13.64 -16.29
C GLU A 45 7.00 12.54 -15.38
N ILE A 46 7.98 11.78 -15.88
CA ILE A 46 8.73 10.79 -15.11
C ILE A 46 10.15 11.31 -14.92
N THR A 47 10.60 11.40 -13.67
CA THR A 47 11.95 11.85 -13.32
C THR A 47 12.64 10.84 -12.42
N THR A 48 13.98 10.75 -12.50
CA THR A 48 14.76 9.94 -11.57
C THR A 48 14.85 10.63 -10.22
N VAL A 49 14.63 9.89 -9.14
CA VAL A 49 14.79 10.37 -7.77
C VAL A 49 15.85 9.55 -7.02
N THR A 50 16.35 10.08 -5.91
CA THR A 50 17.31 9.36 -5.09
C THR A 50 16.62 8.35 -4.18
N LYS A 51 17.37 7.33 -3.74
CA LYS A 51 16.93 6.39 -2.69
C LYS A 51 16.44 7.12 -1.44
N SER A 52 17.11 8.21 -1.04
CA SER A 52 16.74 9.00 0.14
C SER A 52 15.37 9.64 0.00
N VAL A 53 15.02 10.15 -1.18
CA VAL A 53 13.67 10.71 -1.46
C VAL A 53 12.59 9.63 -1.32
N TYR A 54 12.83 8.45 -1.87
CA TYR A 54 11.91 7.32 -1.71
C TYR A 54 11.77 6.91 -0.24
N LEU A 55 12.89 6.72 0.48
CA LEU A 55 12.86 6.30 1.88
C LEU A 55 12.19 7.35 2.79
N LEU A 56 12.48 8.63 2.58
CA LEU A 56 11.82 9.73 3.31
C LEU A 56 10.31 9.71 3.07
N ASN A 57 9.89 9.49 1.84
CA ASN A 57 8.48 9.41 1.52
C ASN A 57 7.80 8.18 2.15
N LYS A 58 8.47 7.03 2.15
CA LYS A 58 7.94 5.77 2.69
C LYS A 58 7.93 5.76 4.23
N PHE A 59 9.03 6.16 4.87
CA PHE A 59 9.24 6.00 6.32
C PHE A 59 9.20 7.31 7.13
N GLY A 60 9.07 8.46 6.48
CA GLY A 60 9.07 9.77 7.16
C GLY A 60 10.46 10.22 7.61
N MET A 61 10.52 11.16 8.56
CA MET A 61 11.76 11.85 8.97
C MET A 61 12.84 10.92 9.51
N ALA A 62 12.47 9.83 10.16
CA ALA A 62 13.41 8.88 10.75
C ALA A 62 13.87 7.77 9.75
N TYR A 63 13.66 7.96 8.46
CA TYR A 63 13.83 6.95 7.41
C TYR A 63 15.20 6.27 7.40
N GLU A 64 16.30 6.98 7.68
CA GLU A 64 17.64 6.39 7.72
C GLU A 64 17.74 5.30 8.79
N LYS A 65 17.40 5.66 10.03
CA LYS A 65 17.46 4.74 11.17
C LYS A 65 16.44 3.60 11.07
N ILE A 66 15.28 3.86 10.46
CA ILE A 66 14.27 2.82 10.23
C ILE A 66 14.79 1.85 9.17
N SER A 67 15.23 2.36 8.00
CA SER A 67 15.68 1.50 6.90
C SER A 67 16.93 0.70 7.22
N GLU A 68 17.84 1.21 8.07
CA GLU A 68 19.00 0.46 8.56
C GLU A 68 18.61 -0.77 9.39
N LYS A 69 17.49 -0.69 10.12
CA LYS A 69 16.98 -1.81 10.93
C LYS A 69 16.20 -2.84 10.14
N LEU A 70 15.73 -2.45 8.95
CA LEU A 70 14.94 -3.32 8.08
C LEU A 70 15.89 -4.04 7.12
N GLY A 71 15.90 -5.36 7.14
CA GLY A 71 16.67 -6.15 6.16
C GLY A 71 16.17 -5.95 4.74
N ASP A 72 14.84 -5.91 4.56
CA ASP A 72 14.16 -5.59 3.30
C ASP A 72 13.13 -4.50 3.54
N TYR A 73 13.48 -3.26 3.21
CA TYR A 73 12.62 -2.10 3.35
C TYR A 73 11.63 -1.93 2.20
N ILE A 74 11.81 -2.64 1.09
CA ILE A 74 10.95 -2.53 -0.10
C ILE A 74 9.62 -3.25 0.14
N THR A 75 9.67 -4.45 0.67
CA THR A 75 8.49 -5.31 0.87
C THR A 75 7.65 -4.97 2.11
N CYS A 76 8.11 -4.04 2.95
CA CYS A 76 7.35 -3.57 4.11
C CYS A 76 6.28 -2.56 3.70
N ASP A 77 5.11 -2.65 4.33
CA ASP A 77 4.08 -1.62 4.27
C ASP A 77 4.25 -0.61 5.40
N THR A 78 3.82 0.63 5.20
CA THR A 78 4.06 1.70 6.18
C THR A 78 2.85 2.61 6.37
N VAL A 79 2.67 3.06 7.60
CA VAL A 79 1.74 4.14 7.97
C VAL A 79 2.52 5.25 8.67
N LYS A 80 2.44 6.45 8.12
CA LYS A 80 2.99 7.66 8.76
C LYS A 80 1.91 8.29 9.64
N LEU A 81 2.22 8.49 10.91
CA LEU A 81 1.31 9.09 11.88
C LEU A 81 1.53 10.61 11.97
N PRO A 82 0.52 11.40 12.39
CA PRO A 82 0.63 12.87 12.50
C PRO A 82 1.73 13.36 13.45
N ASN A 83 2.13 12.56 14.44
CA ASN A 83 3.22 12.85 15.39
C ASN A 83 4.61 12.49 14.85
N HIS A 84 4.78 12.32 13.56
CA HIS A 84 6.00 11.89 12.87
C HIS A 84 6.48 10.48 13.23
N HIS A 85 5.67 9.70 13.94
CA HIS A 85 5.93 8.28 14.14
C HIS A 85 5.61 7.49 12.86
N THR A 86 6.21 6.32 12.74
CA THR A 86 5.97 5.41 11.60
C THR A 86 5.65 4.01 12.12
N ILE A 87 4.55 3.45 11.64
CA ILE A 87 4.26 2.03 11.82
C ILE A 87 4.73 1.31 10.57
N VAL A 88 5.54 0.28 10.75
CA VAL A 88 6.04 -0.61 9.70
C VAL A 88 5.39 -1.97 9.90
N ILE A 89 4.84 -2.52 8.83
CA ILE A 89 4.25 -3.85 8.81
C ILE A 89 5.10 -4.71 7.88
N TYR A 90 5.63 -5.78 8.45
CA TYR A 90 6.48 -6.73 7.74
C TYR A 90 5.64 -7.70 6.91
N PRO A 91 6.22 -8.29 5.86
CA PRO A 91 5.56 -9.35 5.09
C PRO A 91 5.08 -10.53 5.92
N THR A 92 5.69 -10.76 7.07
CA THR A 92 5.30 -11.78 8.05
C THR A 92 4.04 -11.43 8.82
N GLY A 93 3.58 -10.17 8.80
CA GLY A 93 2.48 -9.65 9.62
C GLY A 93 2.93 -9.06 10.95
N GLU A 94 4.21 -9.18 11.31
CA GLU A 94 4.79 -8.45 12.44
C GLU A 94 4.70 -6.94 12.21
N MET A 95 4.62 -6.19 13.30
CA MET A 95 4.48 -4.74 13.26
C MET A 95 5.46 -4.06 14.21
N GLY A 96 6.20 -3.08 13.70
CA GLY A 96 7.07 -2.20 14.47
C GLY A 96 6.53 -0.77 14.50
N HIS A 97 6.39 -0.18 15.68
CA HIS A 97 6.06 1.24 15.83
C HIS A 97 7.35 2.00 16.20
N PHE A 98 7.74 2.91 15.33
CA PHE A 98 8.94 3.74 15.45
C PHE A 98 8.55 5.18 15.81
N ASP A 99 9.31 5.80 16.73
CA ASP A 99 9.19 7.22 17.03
C ASP A 99 9.85 8.11 15.94
N ASP A 100 9.77 9.41 16.12
CA ASP A 100 10.37 10.43 15.25
C ASP A 100 11.90 10.37 15.16
N LYS A 101 12.54 9.62 16.05
CA LYS A 101 14.00 9.35 16.11
C LYS A 101 14.38 7.98 15.55
N GLY A 102 13.40 7.19 15.08
CA GLY A 102 13.61 5.84 14.57
C GLY A 102 13.92 4.79 15.65
N LYS A 103 13.53 5.05 16.90
CA LYS A 103 13.56 4.05 17.98
C LYS A 103 12.26 3.25 17.95
N ILE A 104 12.35 1.94 18.10
CA ILE A 104 11.16 1.09 18.28
C ILE A 104 10.58 1.38 19.67
N VAL A 105 9.37 1.92 19.70
CA VAL A 105 8.64 2.21 20.95
C VAL A 105 7.62 1.12 21.26
N LYS A 106 7.27 0.31 20.25
CA LYS A 106 6.35 -0.78 20.39
C LYS A 106 6.48 -1.79 19.27
N THR A 107 6.17 -3.05 19.57
CA THR A 107 5.99 -4.13 18.61
C THR A 107 4.59 -4.73 18.75
N GLY A 108 4.12 -5.42 17.73
CA GLY A 108 2.85 -6.13 17.72
C GLY A 108 2.72 -6.94 16.44
N ASP A 109 1.54 -7.49 16.24
CA ASP A 109 1.23 -8.32 15.09
C ASP A 109 -0.09 -7.87 14.45
N LEU A 110 -0.17 -7.98 13.14
CA LEU A 110 -1.37 -7.71 12.37
C LEU A 110 -1.78 -8.98 11.62
N TYR A 111 -2.48 -9.85 12.34
CA TYR A 111 -3.00 -11.12 11.84
C TYR A 111 -4.52 -11.20 11.97
N TYR A 112 -5.13 -11.88 11.04
CA TYR A 112 -6.52 -12.31 11.16
C TYR A 112 -6.64 -13.80 10.78
N ASN A 113 -7.21 -14.62 11.68
CA ASN A 113 -7.33 -16.07 11.51
C ASN A 113 -6.03 -16.75 11.05
N ASN A 114 -4.93 -16.50 11.75
CA ASN A 114 -3.58 -17.01 11.47
C ASN A 114 -3.03 -16.64 10.08
N ALA A 115 -3.57 -15.63 9.43
CA ALA A 115 -3.05 -15.10 8.17
C ALA A 115 -2.54 -13.66 8.37
N PRO A 116 -1.35 -13.31 7.83
CA PRO A 116 -0.80 -11.98 7.95
C PRO A 116 -1.62 -10.99 7.11
N ALA A 117 -1.84 -9.81 7.67
CA ALA A 117 -2.36 -8.68 6.92
C ALA A 117 -1.28 -8.13 5.97
N ARG A 118 -1.74 -7.54 4.88
CA ARG A 118 -0.92 -6.98 3.80
C ARG A 118 -1.49 -5.64 3.40
N ASP A 119 -0.66 -4.82 2.83
CA ASP A 119 -0.99 -3.47 2.38
C ASP A 119 -1.88 -2.70 3.38
N VAL A 120 -1.61 -1.44 3.55
CA VAL A 120 -2.24 -0.65 4.61
C VAL A 120 -2.64 0.72 4.13
N ALA A 121 -3.77 1.21 4.66
CA ALA A 121 -4.21 2.58 4.53
C ALA A 121 -4.59 3.13 5.90
N PHE A 122 -4.34 4.43 6.12
CA PHE A 122 -4.62 5.09 7.38
C PHE A 122 -5.77 6.08 7.23
N ASP A 123 -6.80 5.96 8.07
CA ASP A 123 -7.98 6.82 8.05
C ASP A 123 -7.90 8.02 9.02
N GLY A 124 -6.71 8.28 9.57
CA GLY A 124 -6.49 9.31 10.60
C GLY A 124 -6.57 8.79 12.04
N ASN A 125 -7.13 7.59 12.26
CA ASN A 125 -7.32 7.00 13.58
C ASN A 125 -6.99 5.50 13.63
N SER A 126 -7.25 4.79 12.55
CA SER A 126 -7.12 3.35 12.45
C SER A 126 -6.37 2.96 11.17
N ILE A 127 -5.86 1.74 11.16
CA ILE A 127 -5.25 1.12 9.98
C ILE A 127 -6.27 0.19 9.34
N TRP A 128 -6.55 0.41 8.05
CA TRP A 128 -7.23 -0.55 7.20
C TRP A 128 -6.19 -1.43 6.53
N SER A 129 -6.44 -2.73 6.45
CA SER A 129 -5.53 -3.68 5.83
C SER A 129 -6.27 -4.85 5.20
N VAL A 130 -5.70 -5.42 4.16
CA VAL A 130 -6.24 -6.62 3.51
C VAL A 130 -5.61 -7.89 4.11
N VAL A 131 -6.38 -8.98 4.11
CA VAL A 131 -5.91 -10.32 4.48
C VAL A 131 -6.23 -11.26 3.32
N PRO A 132 -5.34 -11.35 2.30
CA PRO A 132 -5.61 -12.05 1.04
C PRO A 132 -6.02 -13.51 1.22
N GLN A 133 -5.35 -14.22 2.14
CA GLN A 133 -5.60 -15.64 2.43
C GLN A 133 -6.94 -15.91 3.13
N ARG A 134 -7.65 -14.87 3.55
CA ARG A 134 -8.94 -14.95 4.24
C ARG A 134 -10.03 -14.16 3.54
N ASN A 135 -9.79 -13.65 2.34
CA ASN A 135 -10.74 -12.81 1.60
C ASN A 135 -11.37 -11.72 2.47
N ALA A 136 -10.55 -11.08 3.30
CA ALA A 136 -11.02 -10.13 4.30
C ALA A 136 -10.28 -8.80 4.24
N VAL A 137 -10.99 -7.75 4.65
CA VAL A 137 -10.44 -6.45 5.01
C VAL A 137 -10.66 -6.26 6.50
N ILE A 138 -9.63 -5.82 7.20
CA ILE A 138 -9.68 -5.56 8.64
C ILE A 138 -9.42 -4.08 8.93
N ARG A 139 -9.98 -3.60 10.02
CA ARG A 139 -9.68 -2.29 10.60
C ARG A 139 -9.07 -2.49 11.98
N TYR A 140 -7.84 -2.00 12.15
CA TYR A 140 -7.08 -2.12 13.39
C TYR A 140 -7.01 -0.77 14.09
N SER A 141 -7.42 -0.72 15.35
CA SER A 141 -7.28 0.46 16.20
C SER A 141 -5.87 0.55 16.78
N ILE A 142 -5.16 1.64 16.46
CA ILE A 142 -3.82 1.90 16.98
C ILE A 142 -3.87 2.12 18.50
N SER A 143 -4.88 2.84 19.00
CA SER A 143 -5.03 3.14 20.43
C SER A 143 -5.44 1.92 21.24
N ALA A 144 -6.41 1.14 20.77
CA ALA A 144 -6.88 -0.08 21.44
C ALA A 144 -6.00 -1.30 21.16
N GLN A 145 -5.11 -1.22 20.17
CA GLN A 145 -4.16 -2.27 19.75
C GLN A 145 -4.83 -3.61 19.43
N LYS A 146 -5.94 -3.54 18.74
CA LYS A 146 -6.70 -4.72 18.32
C LYS A 146 -7.46 -4.45 17.04
N ILE A 147 -7.79 -5.52 16.35
CA ILE A 147 -8.76 -5.47 15.25
C ILE A 147 -10.12 -5.13 15.84
N ILE A 148 -10.71 -4.05 15.34
CA ILE A 148 -12.03 -3.55 15.80
C ILE A 148 -13.14 -3.86 14.80
N MET A 149 -12.77 -4.26 13.58
CA MET A 149 -13.73 -4.55 12.51
C MET A 149 -13.13 -5.52 11.50
N ARG A 150 -14.00 -6.34 10.91
CA ARG A 150 -13.73 -7.18 9.75
C ARG A 150 -14.87 -7.07 8.75
N ILE A 151 -14.54 -6.98 7.47
CA ILE A 151 -15.48 -7.05 6.35
C ILE A 151 -15.00 -8.18 5.43
N GLY A 152 -15.92 -8.98 4.90
CA GLY A 152 -15.60 -10.17 4.14
C GLY A 152 -15.19 -11.35 5.03
N GLY A 153 -14.47 -12.29 4.48
CA GLY A 153 -14.02 -13.55 5.11
C GLY A 153 -14.28 -14.76 4.21
N ASP A 154 -13.85 -15.93 4.64
CA ASP A 154 -13.90 -17.16 3.84
C ASP A 154 -15.33 -17.56 3.41
N ASP A 155 -16.33 -17.16 4.20
CA ASP A 155 -17.76 -17.47 3.94
C ASP A 155 -18.50 -16.34 3.20
N ASN A 156 -17.77 -15.36 2.67
CA ASN A 156 -18.38 -14.15 2.10
C ASN A 156 -17.76 -13.81 0.75
N THR A 157 -18.60 -13.42 -0.21
CA THR A 157 -18.20 -13.03 -1.59
C THR A 157 -17.81 -11.56 -1.72
N ALA A 158 -17.69 -10.82 -0.61
CA ALA A 158 -17.34 -9.41 -0.66
C ALA A 158 -15.97 -9.16 -1.31
N PHE A 159 -15.01 -10.08 -1.12
CA PHE A 159 -13.67 -9.97 -1.69
C PHE A 159 -13.20 -11.31 -2.25
N ASN A 160 -12.31 -11.22 -3.24
CA ASN A 160 -11.67 -12.39 -3.86
C ASN A 160 -10.16 -12.09 -4.04
N MET A 161 -9.35 -12.60 -3.10
CA MET A 161 -7.92 -12.33 -3.01
C MET A 161 -7.61 -10.82 -2.96
N PRO A 162 -8.11 -10.09 -1.95
CA PRO A 162 -7.83 -8.65 -1.79
C PRO A 162 -6.35 -8.48 -1.48
N ILE A 163 -5.63 -7.67 -2.27
CA ILE A 163 -4.17 -7.52 -2.14
C ILE A 163 -3.73 -6.09 -1.85
N SER A 164 -4.60 -5.11 -2.05
CA SER A 164 -4.29 -3.71 -1.77
C SER A 164 -5.51 -2.97 -1.26
N VAL A 165 -5.27 -2.00 -0.40
CA VAL A 165 -6.27 -1.12 0.18
C VAL A 165 -5.80 0.33 0.11
N SER A 166 -6.72 1.25 -0.21
CA SER A 166 -6.50 2.69 -0.12
C SER A 166 -7.70 3.36 0.53
N TYR A 167 -7.43 4.39 1.32
CA TYR A 167 -8.44 5.17 2.02
C TYR A 167 -8.52 6.58 1.43
N TYR A 168 -9.74 7.01 1.12
CA TYR A 168 -10.08 8.36 0.73
C TYR A 168 -11.32 8.82 1.53
N THR A 169 -11.61 10.10 1.51
CA THR A 169 -12.71 10.68 2.32
C THR A 169 -14.09 10.11 1.97
N ASP A 170 -14.25 9.56 0.77
CA ASP A 170 -15.50 8.98 0.27
C ASP A 170 -15.57 7.45 0.39
N GLY A 171 -14.52 6.79 0.91
CA GLY A 171 -14.52 5.34 1.09
C GLY A 171 -13.16 4.67 1.16
N VAL A 172 -13.21 3.37 1.38
CA VAL A 172 -12.05 2.47 1.32
C VAL A 172 -12.13 1.65 0.03
N PHE A 173 -11.06 1.69 -0.76
CA PHE A 173 -10.98 1.01 -2.05
C PHE A 173 -10.08 -0.20 -1.94
N VAL A 174 -10.55 -1.35 -2.42
CA VAL A 174 -9.91 -2.66 -2.26
C VAL A 174 -9.67 -3.26 -3.63
N CYS A 175 -8.42 -3.54 -3.96
CA CYS A 175 -8.04 -4.25 -5.17
C CYS A 175 -8.17 -5.75 -4.96
N ASN A 176 -9.10 -6.39 -5.67
CA ASN A 176 -9.32 -7.83 -5.68
C ASN A 176 -8.57 -8.46 -6.86
N LYS A 177 -7.45 -9.12 -6.57
CA LYS A 177 -6.58 -9.67 -7.61
C LYS A 177 -7.25 -10.76 -8.45
N ALA A 178 -7.95 -11.68 -7.79
CA ALA A 178 -8.52 -12.85 -8.48
C ALA A 178 -9.79 -12.54 -9.28
N SER A 179 -10.54 -11.50 -8.91
CA SER A 179 -11.71 -11.05 -9.68
C SER A 179 -11.42 -9.87 -10.62
N CYS A 180 -10.17 -9.36 -10.63
CA CYS A 180 -9.74 -8.25 -11.51
C CYS A 180 -10.58 -6.98 -11.32
N GLU A 181 -10.98 -6.69 -10.08
CA GLU A 181 -11.88 -5.57 -9.77
C GLU A 181 -11.39 -4.73 -8.60
N ILE A 182 -11.82 -3.49 -8.54
CA ILE A 182 -11.75 -2.65 -7.37
C ILE A 182 -13.15 -2.58 -6.76
N ARG A 183 -13.25 -2.88 -5.47
CA ARG A 183 -14.46 -2.72 -4.69
C ARG A 183 -14.33 -1.54 -3.73
N LYS A 184 -15.45 -0.85 -3.50
CA LYS A 184 -15.54 0.26 -2.57
C LYS A 184 -16.31 -0.16 -1.32
N ILE A 185 -15.72 0.11 -0.16
CA ILE A 185 -16.41 0.03 1.13
C ILE A 185 -16.85 1.44 1.48
N ASP A 186 -18.13 1.64 1.68
CA ASP A 186 -18.68 2.85 2.25
C ASP A 186 -18.39 2.89 3.76
N ILE A 187 -17.76 3.99 4.24
CA ILE A 187 -17.25 4.05 5.63
C ILE A 187 -18.35 4.24 6.67
N ASP A 188 -19.52 4.73 6.28
CA ASP A 188 -20.64 4.98 7.18
C ASP A 188 -21.55 3.75 7.31
N THR A 189 -21.85 3.10 6.18
CA THR A 189 -22.77 1.95 6.12
C THR A 189 -22.05 0.60 6.12
N LEU A 190 -20.76 0.58 5.82
CA LEU A 190 -19.91 -0.61 5.63
C LEU A 190 -20.35 -1.50 4.45
N ASN A 191 -21.22 -0.98 3.58
CA ASN A 191 -21.62 -1.67 2.39
C ASN A 191 -20.45 -1.77 1.39
N VAL A 192 -20.32 -2.93 0.77
CA VAL A 192 -19.31 -3.20 -0.27
C VAL A 192 -20.01 -3.18 -1.62
N THR A 193 -19.53 -2.34 -2.51
CA THR A 193 -20.05 -2.19 -3.88
C THR A 193 -18.93 -2.33 -4.91
N ASP A 194 -19.28 -2.71 -6.12
CA ASP A 194 -18.35 -2.71 -7.24
C ASP A 194 -18.01 -1.26 -7.60
N TYR A 195 -16.74 -1.03 -7.93
CA TYR A 195 -16.27 0.30 -8.33
C TYR A 195 -15.73 0.32 -9.75
N LEU A 196 -14.72 -0.51 -10.04
CA LEU A 196 -14.12 -0.65 -11.36
C LEU A 196 -13.78 -2.12 -11.64
N GLU A 197 -13.94 -2.54 -12.89
CA GLU A 197 -13.61 -3.88 -13.39
C GLU A 197 -12.56 -3.78 -14.50
N PHE A 198 -11.63 -4.75 -14.54
CA PHE A 198 -10.53 -4.80 -15.49
C PHE A 198 -10.46 -6.19 -16.14
N SER A 199 -9.79 -6.27 -17.29
CA SER A 199 -9.56 -7.53 -18.02
C SER A 199 -8.37 -8.34 -17.48
N GLU A 200 -7.65 -7.80 -16.49
CA GLU A 200 -6.45 -8.41 -15.89
C GLU A 200 -6.36 -8.06 -14.40
N PRO A 201 -5.52 -8.78 -13.62
CA PRO A 201 -5.36 -8.56 -12.19
C PRO A 201 -4.98 -7.13 -11.83
N VAL A 202 -5.70 -6.56 -10.84
CA VAL A 202 -5.43 -5.23 -10.29
C VAL A 202 -4.61 -5.35 -9.01
N ASN A 203 -3.47 -4.64 -8.98
CA ASN A 203 -2.49 -4.75 -7.91
C ASN A 203 -2.53 -3.57 -6.92
N LYS A 204 -2.73 -2.33 -7.41
CA LYS A 204 -2.87 -1.14 -6.56
C LYS A 204 -3.75 -0.09 -7.24
N TYR A 205 -4.33 0.77 -6.40
CA TYR A 205 -5.15 1.90 -6.83
C TYR A 205 -4.77 3.15 -6.04
N PHE A 206 -4.65 4.27 -6.77
CA PHE A 206 -4.36 5.58 -6.21
C PHE A 206 -5.27 6.64 -6.80
N ARG A 207 -5.61 7.63 -5.98
CA ARG A 207 -6.36 8.81 -6.41
C ARG A 207 -5.64 10.09 -5.97
N PHE A 208 -5.46 11.01 -6.92
CA PHE A 208 -4.83 12.31 -6.72
C PHE A 208 -5.76 13.39 -7.29
N LYS A 209 -6.57 14.01 -6.43
CA LYS A 209 -7.63 14.94 -6.86
C LYS A 209 -8.55 14.29 -7.92
N ASP A 210 -8.44 14.73 -9.16
CA ASP A 210 -9.28 14.28 -10.29
C ASP A 210 -8.61 13.18 -11.13
N ILE A 211 -7.42 12.71 -10.73
CA ILE A 211 -6.64 11.71 -11.45
C ILE A 211 -6.67 10.40 -10.66
N GLU A 212 -7.08 9.34 -11.33
CA GLU A 212 -7.06 7.99 -10.78
C GLU A 212 -5.99 7.16 -11.51
N ILE A 213 -5.19 6.42 -10.74
CA ILE A 213 -4.11 5.58 -11.25
C ILE A 213 -4.31 4.15 -10.77
N VAL A 214 -4.23 3.21 -11.70
CA VAL A 214 -4.31 1.79 -11.41
C VAL A 214 -3.02 1.09 -11.80
N VAL A 215 -2.59 0.13 -10.99
CA VAL A 215 -1.49 -0.78 -11.28
C VAL A 215 -2.06 -2.14 -11.62
N LEU A 216 -1.90 -2.54 -12.87
CA LEU A 216 -2.29 -3.84 -13.39
C LEU A 216 -1.06 -4.73 -13.60
N ASP A 217 -1.25 -6.01 -13.91
CA ASP A 217 -0.12 -6.91 -14.20
C ASP A 217 0.69 -6.45 -15.43
N SER A 218 0.04 -5.78 -16.39
CA SER A 218 0.67 -5.27 -17.63
C SER A 218 1.30 -3.89 -17.49
N GLY A 219 1.00 -3.12 -16.42
CA GLY A 219 1.54 -1.76 -16.29
C GLY A 219 0.84 -0.85 -15.29
N ILE A 220 1.26 0.41 -15.33
CA ILE A 220 0.63 1.51 -14.60
C ILE A 220 -0.18 2.36 -15.59
N TYR A 221 -1.41 2.65 -15.23
CA TYR A 221 -2.36 3.36 -16.09
C TYR A 221 -3.05 4.48 -15.32
N GLU A 222 -3.28 5.59 -16.03
CA GLU A 222 -4.20 6.66 -15.67
C GLU A 222 -5.57 6.33 -16.26
N LEU A 223 -6.63 6.43 -15.44
CA LEU A 223 -8.01 6.12 -15.81
C LEU A 223 -8.73 7.28 -16.47
#